data_43a4a128ddbcc7b0d31f8df9b8ef8f2a
#
_entry.id   43a4a128ddbcc7b0d31f8df9b8ef8f2a
#
_cell.length_a   1.000
_cell.length_b   1.000
_cell.length_c   1.000
_cell.angle_alpha   90.00
_cell.angle_beta   90.00
_cell.angle_gamma   90.00
#
_symmetry.space_group_name_H-M   'P 1'
#
loop_
_entity.id
_entity.type
_entity.pdbx_description
1 polymer ?
#
loop_
_entity_poly.entity_id
_entity_poly.type
_entity_poly.pdbx_seq_one_letter_code
_entity_poly.pdbx_strand_id
1 'polypeptide(L)'
;FIESDTVTYDSVIQDFIDGKTMFTIGTTDVVKRLEEAKADGSLAFNYGIARMPDVSAELQSRSLSVTGAAVINGYSEHKELADCFAAYLAEGYADGLYERSGKMPASLQAAENADNGALMIFADEYADSVSLPKMLETGNFWMQLEVLFSKVWNGDDVTTLVQQLDETIAGQVGGTEK
;
A
#
# COMPACT_ATOMS: atom_id res chain seq x y z
N PHE A 1 -24.82 -0.93 -5.89
CA PHE A 1 -24.21 0.22 -5.22
C PHE A 1 -22.72 0.34 -5.49
N ILE A 2 -22.03 -0.75 -5.72
CA ILE A 2 -20.66 -0.77 -6.26
C ILE A 2 -20.74 -1.54 -7.57
N GLU A 3 -20.70 -0.80 -8.69
CA GLU A 3 -20.52 -1.41 -9.99
C GLU A 3 -19.05 -1.83 -10.11
N SER A 4 -18.73 -2.98 -9.53
CA SER A 4 -17.35 -3.49 -9.41
C SER A 4 -16.65 -3.60 -10.76
N ASP A 5 -17.43 -3.77 -11.83
CA ASP A 5 -16.89 -3.89 -13.20
C ASP A 5 -16.43 -2.56 -13.80
N THR A 6 -16.85 -1.43 -13.21
CA THR A 6 -16.54 -0.08 -13.70
C THR A 6 -15.64 0.72 -12.77
N VAL A 7 -15.55 0.32 -11.49
CA VAL A 7 -14.73 0.99 -10.48
C VAL A 7 -13.31 0.42 -10.50
N THR A 8 -12.36 1.29 -10.81
CA THR A 8 -10.93 0.97 -10.79
C THR A 8 -10.21 1.89 -9.81
N TYR A 9 -8.99 1.52 -9.41
CA TYR A 9 -8.16 2.40 -8.59
C TYR A 9 -8.01 3.80 -9.21
N ASP A 10 -7.77 3.86 -10.51
CA ASP A 10 -7.63 5.13 -11.22
C ASP A 10 -8.92 5.94 -11.24
N SER A 11 -10.09 5.30 -11.44
CA SER A 11 -11.36 6.01 -11.44
C SER A 11 -11.71 6.60 -10.07
N VAL A 12 -11.37 5.91 -8.99
CA VAL A 12 -11.58 6.42 -7.61
C VAL A 12 -10.73 7.65 -7.33
N ILE A 13 -9.47 7.64 -7.75
CA ILE A 13 -8.60 8.80 -7.60
C ILE A 13 -9.06 9.96 -8.49
N GLN A 14 -9.50 9.67 -9.72
CA GLN A 14 -10.05 10.69 -10.60
C GLN A 14 -11.33 11.33 -10.03
N ASP A 15 -12.21 10.54 -9.41
CA ASP A 15 -13.41 11.07 -8.76
C ASP A 15 -13.09 11.98 -7.57
N PHE A 16 -11.98 11.73 -6.86
CA PHE A 16 -11.49 12.66 -5.86
C PHE A 16 -10.97 13.94 -6.51
N ILE A 17 -10.15 13.86 -7.55
CA ILE A 17 -9.62 15.03 -8.27
C ILE A 17 -10.76 15.90 -8.83
N ASP A 18 -11.80 15.27 -9.35
CA ASP A 18 -13.01 15.91 -9.89
C ASP A 18 -13.91 16.51 -8.78
N GLY A 19 -13.60 16.29 -7.50
CA GLY A 19 -14.42 16.75 -6.37
C GLY A 19 -15.73 16.01 -6.18
N LYS A 20 -15.89 14.82 -6.77
CA LYS A 20 -17.09 13.97 -6.61
C LYS A 20 -17.09 13.22 -5.27
N THR A 21 -15.92 12.98 -4.68
CA THR A 21 -15.74 12.36 -3.37
C THR A 21 -15.01 13.27 -2.42
N MET A 22 -15.38 13.27 -1.13
CA MET A 22 -14.73 14.08 -0.09
C MET A 22 -13.47 13.42 0.48
N PHE A 23 -13.38 12.09 0.39
CA PHE A 23 -12.28 11.29 0.93
C PHE A 23 -11.85 10.27 -0.10
N THR A 24 -10.57 9.96 -0.10
CA THR A 24 -9.99 8.83 -0.80
C THR A 24 -8.92 8.17 0.06
N ILE A 25 -8.69 6.89 -0.13
CA ILE A 25 -7.59 6.16 0.50
C ILE A 25 -6.53 5.96 -0.58
N GLY A 26 -5.29 6.23 -0.23
CA GLY A 26 -4.22 6.12 -1.21
C GLY A 26 -2.86 5.87 -0.58
N THR A 27 -1.91 5.61 -1.43
CA THR A 27 -0.50 5.46 -1.13
C THR A 27 0.28 6.69 -1.61
N THR A 28 1.58 6.72 -1.47
CA THR A 28 2.40 7.91 -1.80
C THR A 28 2.32 8.32 -3.28
N ASP A 29 2.05 7.38 -4.19
CA ASP A 29 1.85 7.67 -5.61
C ASP A 29 0.58 8.51 -5.87
N VAL A 30 -0.47 8.32 -5.05
CA VAL A 30 -1.69 9.16 -5.12
C VAL A 30 -1.35 10.60 -4.77
N VAL A 31 -0.52 10.82 -3.74
CA VAL A 31 -0.10 12.17 -3.36
C VAL A 31 0.58 12.87 -4.53
N LYS A 32 1.51 12.19 -5.19
CA LYS A 32 2.17 12.74 -6.38
C LYS A 32 1.17 13.10 -7.49
N ARG A 33 0.20 12.25 -7.77
CA ARG A 33 -0.87 12.53 -8.75
C ARG A 33 -1.70 13.76 -8.35
N LEU A 34 -1.99 13.94 -7.06
CA LEU A 34 -2.72 15.11 -6.56
C LEU A 34 -1.87 16.39 -6.66
N GLU A 35 -0.57 16.31 -6.41
CA GLU A 35 0.38 17.41 -6.60
C GLU A 35 0.45 17.83 -8.07
N GLU A 36 0.54 16.87 -8.98
CA GLU A 36 0.53 17.12 -10.43
C GLU A 36 -0.80 17.75 -10.87
N ALA A 37 -1.95 17.21 -10.43
CA ALA A 37 -3.27 17.75 -10.72
C ALA A 37 -3.48 19.16 -10.12
N LYS A 38 -2.83 19.47 -8.99
CA LYS A 38 -2.82 20.80 -8.41
C LYS A 38 -1.98 21.76 -9.24
N ALA A 39 -0.84 21.30 -9.73
CA ALA A 39 0.07 22.12 -10.54
C ALA A 39 -0.50 22.45 -11.92
N ASP A 40 -1.25 21.55 -12.55
CA ASP A 40 -1.89 21.76 -13.84
C ASP A 40 -3.28 22.41 -13.77
N GLY A 41 -3.81 22.58 -12.54
CA GLY A 41 -5.10 23.22 -12.28
C GLY A 41 -6.32 22.30 -12.38
N SER A 42 -6.15 20.99 -12.59
CA SER A 42 -7.23 20.00 -12.63
C SER A 42 -7.86 19.82 -11.24
N LEU A 43 -7.05 19.91 -10.18
CA LEU A 43 -7.52 19.88 -8.80
C LEU A 43 -7.80 21.32 -8.30
N ALA A 44 -9.08 21.68 -8.26
CA ALA A 44 -9.52 23.06 -7.96
C ALA A 44 -9.56 23.41 -6.45
N PHE A 45 -9.45 22.42 -5.56
CA PHE A 45 -9.57 22.59 -4.11
C PHE A 45 -8.26 22.27 -3.37
N ASN A 46 -8.21 22.61 -2.08
CA ASN A 46 -7.12 22.20 -1.19
C ASN A 46 -7.51 20.89 -0.49
N TYR A 47 -6.55 20.00 -0.32
CA TYR A 47 -6.72 18.75 0.39
C TYR A 47 -5.72 18.64 1.55
N GLY A 48 -6.00 17.75 2.48
CA GLY A 48 -5.10 17.36 3.56
C GLY A 48 -4.83 15.87 3.49
N ILE A 49 -3.75 15.46 4.12
CA ILE A 49 -3.38 14.05 4.28
C ILE A 49 -3.39 13.74 5.78
N ALA A 50 -3.92 12.59 6.15
CA ALA A 50 -3.95 12.11 7.51
C ALA A 50 -3.70 10.61 7.54
N ARG A 51 -3.22 10.11 8.67
CA ARG A 51 -3.16 8.69 8.94
C ARG A 51 -4.56 8.06 8.88
N MET A 52 -4.62 6.75 8.62
CA MET A 52 -5.87 6.02 8.68
C MET A 52 -6.50 6.16 10.06
N PRO A 53 -7.74 6.66 10.19
CA PRO A 53 -8.38 6.81 11.47
C PRO A 53 -8.71 5.45 12.09
N ASP A 54 -8.68 5.37 13.41
CA ASP A 54 -9.13 4.19 14.13
C ASP A 54 -10.64 3.97 13.94
N VAL A 55 -11.06 2.70 13.88
CA VAL A 55 -12.47 2.34 13.78
C VAL A 55 -13.20 2.64 15.09
N SER A 56 -12.55 2.34 16.22
CA SER A 56 -13.02 2.69 17.58
C SER A 56 -11.83 2.77 18.54
N ALA A 57 -12.09 3.14 19.80
CA ALA A 57 -11.06 3.16 20.83
C ALA A 57 -10.47 1.76 21.09
N GLU A 58 -11.24 0.71 20.88
CA GLU A 58 -10.84 -0.69 21.07
C GLU A 58 -10.30 -1.34 19.79
N LEU A 59 -10.59 -0.76 18.63
CA LEU A 59 -10.19 -1.28 17.32
C LEU A 59 -9.36 -0.24 16.56
N GLN A 60 -8.07 -0.33 16.74
CA GLN A 60 -7.11 0.52 16.06
C GLN A 60 -6.89 0.05 14.62
N SER A 61 -6.89 1.00 13.70
CA SER A 61 -6.55 0.74 12.30
C SER A 61 -5.04 0.55 12.16
N ARG A 62 -4.66 -0.42 11.31
CA ARG A 62 -3.28 -0.62 10.90
C ARG A 62 -3.22 -0.82 9.40
N SER A 63 -2.41 -0.04 8.76
CA SER A 63 -2.17 -0.17 7.32
C SER A 63 -1.32 -1.40 7.01
N LEU A 64 -1.51 -1.97 5.83
CA LEU A 64 -0.60 -2.96 5.29
C LEU A 64 0.53 -2.26 4.56
N SER A 65 1.76 -2.71 4.80
CA SER A 65 2.94 -2.19 4.10
C SER A 65 3.56 -3.22 3.18
N VAL A 66 4.06 -2.74 2.05
CA VAL A 66 4.83 -3.54 1.08
C VAL A 66 6.14 -2.83 0.82
N THR A 67 7.24 -3.52 1.08
CA THR A 67 8.58 -3.02 0.79
C THR A 67 9.12 -3.67 -0.48
N GLY A 68 9.49 -2.85 -1.45
CA GLY A 68 10.28 -3.27 -2.60
C GLY A 68 11.73 -3.53 -2.20
N ALA A 69 12.33 -4.60 -2.67
CA ALA A 69 13.71 -4.93 -2.40
C ALA A 69 14.47 -5.26 -3.68
N ALA A 70 15.72 -4.83 -3.77
CA ALA A 70 16.65 -5.33 -4.77
C ALA A 70 17.28 -6.63 -4.24
N VAL A 71 17.18 -7.71 -5.03
CA VAL A 71 17.70 -9.02 -4.67
C VAL A 71 18.76 -9.44 -5.69
N ILE A 72 19.90 -9.88 -5.18
CA ILE A 72 20.99 -10.37 -6.03
C ILE A 72 20.79 -11.85 -6.33
N ASN A 73 20.82 -12.20 -7.62
CA ASN A 73 20.78 -13.60 -8.03
C ASN A 73 22.07 -14.32 -7.59
N GLY A 74 21.94 -15.28 -6.68
CA GLY A 74 23.05 -16.07 -6.14
C GLY A 74 23.86 -16.86 -7.19
N TYR A 75 23.31 -17.08 -8.39
CA TYR A 75 23.96 -17.74 -9.52
C TYR A 75 24.65 -16.77 -10.50
N SER A 76 24.58 -15.44 -10.24
CA SER A 76 25.23 -14.46 -11.11
C SER A 76 26.75 -14.64 -11.07
N GLU A 77 27.39 -14.52 -12.23
CA GLU A 77 28.86 -14.45 -12.36
C GLU A 77 29.41 -13.06 -11.98
N HIS A 78 28.54 -12.05 -11.85
CA HIS A 78 28.89 -10.64 -11.56
C HIS A 78 28.34 -10.17 -10.22
N LYS A 79 28.53 -10.96 -9.16
CA LYS A 79 27.93 -10.68 -7.83
C LYS A 79 28.41 -9.37 -7.25
N GLU A 80 29.70 -9.05 -7.35
CA GLU A 80 30.25 -7.80 -6.83
C GLU A 80 29.64 -6.57 -7.52
N LEU A 81 29.46 -6.62 -8.84
CA LEU A 81 28.81 -5.54 -9.58
C LEU A 81 27.32 -5.41 -9.22
N ALA A 82 26.63 -6.55 -9.05
CA ALA A 82 25.24 -6.57 -8.63
C ALA A 82 25.07 -6.03 -7.21
N ASP A 83 26.01 -6.31 -6.30
CA ASP A 83 26.03 -5.79 -4.94
C ASP A 83 26.23 -4.27 -4.94
N CYS A 84 27.22 -3.77 -5.68
CA CYS A 84 27.41 -2.33 -5.86
C CYS A 84 26.18 -1.62 -6.43
N PHE A 85 25.48 -2.26 -7.38
CA PHE A 85 24.27 -1.69 -7.96
C PHE A 85 23.09 -1.72 -6.97
N ALA A 86 22.93 -2.79 -6.20
CA ALA A 86 21.90 -2.88 -5.16
C ALA A 86 22.14 -1.82 -4.06
N ALA A 87 23.38 -1.63 -3.62
CA ALA A 87 23.76 -0.56 -2.69
C ALA A 87 23.46 0.83 -3.27
N TYR A 88 23.79 1.07 -4.53
CA TYR A 88 23.44 2.32 -5.21
C TYR A 88 21.94 2.57 -5.25
N LEU A 89 21.12 1.54 -5.52
CA LEU A 89 19.65 1.68 -5.51
C LEU A 89 19.12 2.00 -4.12
N ALA A 90 19.69 1.41 -3.08
CA ALA A 90 19.23 1.59 -1.70
C ALA A 90 19.64 2.94 -1.09
N GLU A 91 20.79 3.46 -1.47
CA GLU A 91 21.40 4.66 -0.88
C GLU A 91 21.47 5.82 -1.87
N GLY A 92 22.21 5.66 -2.97
CA GLY A 92 22.46 6.76 -3.91
C GLY A 92 21.26 7.15 -4.76
N TYR A 93 20.37 6.20 -5.05
CA TYR A 93 19.13 6.44 -5.81
C TYR A 93 17.94 6.82 -4.91
N ALA A 94 18.07 6.68 -3.60
CA ALA A 94 17.00 6.99 -2.65
C ALA A 94 16.65 8.48 -2.64
N ASP A 95 17.65 9.37 -2.75
CA ASP A 95 17.42 10.79 -2.90
C ASP A 95 16.66 11.08 -4.21
N GLY A 96 15.56 11.82 -4.13
CA GLY A 96 14.67 12.12 -5.25
C GLY A 96 13.88 10.90 -5.77
N LEU A 97 13.78 9.81 -5.02
CA LEU A 97 12.97 8.65 -5.41
C LEU A 97 11.49 9.02 -5.52
N TYR A 98 10.99 9.82 -4.58
CA TYR A 98 9.61 10.27 -4.59
C TYR A 98 9.29 11.10 -5.84
N GLU A 99 10.12 12.07 -6.17
CA GLU A 99 9.94 12.95 -7.34
C GLU A 99 9.95 12.15 -8.65
N ARG A 100 10.73 11.08 -8.72
CA ARG A 100 10.80 10.25 -9.93
C ARG A 100 9.68 9.23 -10.04
N SER A 101 9.22 8.68 -8.93
CA SER A 101 8.34 7.50 -8.94
C SER A 101 7.08 7.59 -8.09
N GLY A 102 6.94 8.64 -7.26
CA GLY A 102 5.87 8.73 -6.26
C GLY A 102 6.02 7.74 -5.10
N LYS A 103 7.15 7.03 -5.00
CA LYS A 103 7.38 6.03 -3.95
C LYS A 103 8.19 6.63 -2.81
N MET A 104 7.82 6.27 -1.58
CA MET A 104 8.58 6.65 -0.40
C MET A 104 9.92 5.89 -0.38
N PRO A 105 11.06 6.57 -0.18
CA PRO A 105 12.34 5.91 0.03
C PRO A 105 12.33 5.12 1.35
N ALA A 106 13.04 4.01 1.39
CA ALA A 106 13.21 3.22 2.62
C ALA A 106 14.12 3.91 3.65
N SER A 107 14.97 4.82 3.20
CA SER A 107 15.81 5.67 4.06
C SER A 107 14.98 6.83 4.61
N LEU A 108 14.87 6.93 5.94
CA LEU A 108 14.19 8.06 6.59
C LEU A 108 14.87 9.38 6.25
N GLN A 109 16.21 9.41 6.20
CA GLN A 109 16.96 10.60 5.80
C GLN A 109 16.62 11.08 4.38
N ALA A 110 16.45 10.15 3.43
CA ALA A 110 16.05 10.51 2.07
C ALA A 110 14.58 11.00 2.01
N ALA A 111 13.71 10.48 2.88
CA ALA A 111 12.34 10.97 3.01
C ALA A 111 12.29 12.38 3.61
N GLU A 112 13.11 12.65 4.64
CA GLU A 112 13.27 13.97 5.23
C GLU A 112 13.87 14.98 4.23
N ASN A 113 14.86 14.57 3.44
CA ASN A 113 15.50 15.42 2.44
C ASN A 113 14.54 15.87 1.32
N ALA A 114 13.48 15.12 1.06
CA ALA A 114 12.47 15.50 0.09
C ALA A 114 11.65 16.74 0.49
N ASP A 115 11.76 17.18 1.75
CA ASP A 115 11.03 18.34 2.33
C ASP A 115 9.51 18.31 2.01
N ASN A 116 8.95 17.12 2.02
CA ASN A 116 7.53 16.88 1.74
C ASN A 116 6.82 16.36 3.00
N GLY A 117 6.00 17.21 3.62
CA GLY A 117 5.28 16.87 4.84
C GLY A 117 4.36 15.66 4.70
N ALA A 118 3.86 15.36 3.48
CA ALA A 118 3.06 14.17 3.23
C ALA A 118 3.88 12.89 3.45
N LEU A 119 5.14 12.85 3.01
CA LEU A 119 6.01 11.69 3.19
C LEU A 119 6.23 11.36 4.67
N MET A 120 6.31 12.37 5.52
CA MET A 120 6.47 12.15 6.97
C MET A 120 5.23 11.50 7.58
N ILE A 121 4.02 11.85 7.13
CA ILE A 121 2.77 11.19 7.55
C ILE A 121 2.79 9.71 7.14
N PHE A 122 3.24 9.41 5.93
CA PHE A 122 3.39 8.03 5.48
C PHE A 122 4.51 7.27 6.21
N ALA A 123 5.60 7.94 6.58
CA ALA A 123 6.65 7.33 7.40
C ALA A 123 6.13 6.92 8.79
N ASP A 124 5.35 7.79 9.43
CA ASP A 124 4.70 7.51 10.70
C ASP A 124 3.68 6.37 10.58
N GLU A 125 2.88 6.36 9.50
CA GLU A 125 1.93 5.28 9.24
C GLU A 125 2.65 3.95 8.97
N TYR A 126 3.78 3.99 8.25
CA TYR A 126 4.59 2.81 7.96
C TYR A 126 5.18 2.20 9.24
N ALA A 127 5.60 3.02 10.20
CA ALA A 127 6.17 2.55 11.46
C ALA A 127 5.18 1.69 12.28
N ASP A 128 3.89 1.99 12.18
CA ASP A 128 2.80 1.25 12.86
C ASP A 128 2.14 0.18 11.96
N SER A 129 2.57 0.05 10.72
CA SER A 129 1.96 -0.85 9.73
C SER A 129 2.29 -2.32 9.99
N VAL A 130 1.50 -3.19 9.39
CA VAL A 130 1.76 -4.63 9.33
C VAL A 130 2.34 -4.97 7.97
N SER A 131 3.51 -5.59 7.95
CA SER A 131 4.11 -6.04 6.69
C SER A 131 3.27 -7.15 6.05
N LEU A 132 2.98 -7.01 4.77
CA LEU A 132 2.31 -8.06 4.02
C LEU A 132 3.17 -9.33 4.01
N PRO A 133 2.67 -10.47 4.52
CA PRO A 133 3.40 -11.72 4.49
C PRO A 133 3.72 -12.13 3.05
N LYS A 134 4.99 -12.46 2.78
CA LYS A 134 5.47 -12.92 1.46
C LYS A 134 5.55 -14.45 1.45
N MET A 135 4.41 -15.09 1.68
CA MET A 135 4.27 -16.55 1.70
C MET A 135 3.40 -16.99 0.52
N LEU A 136 3.74 -18.10 -0.12
CA LEU A 136 2.93 -18.65 -1.23
C LEU A 136 1.53 -19.04 -0.77
N GLU A 137 1.41 -19.50 0.46
CA GLU A 137 0.18 -19.94 1.11
C GLU A 137 -0.83 -18.80 1.25
N THR A 138 -0.34 -17.55 1.37
CA THR A 138 -1.20 -16.37 1.44
C THR A 138 -1.59 -15.82 0.06
N GLY A 139 -1.15 -16.43 -1.02
CA GLY A 139 -1.43 -15.97 -2.39
C GLY A 139 -2.92 -15.87 -2.72
N ASN A 140 -3.73 -16.74 -2.11
CA ASN A 140 -5.19 -16.75 -2.29
C ASN A 140 -5.94 -15.86 -1.29
N PHE A 141 -5.25 -15.27 -0.31
CA PHE A 141 -5.89 -14.49 0.75
C PHE A 141 -6.74 -13.35 0.20
N TRP A 142 -6.20 -12.59 -0.72
CA TRP A 142 -6.91 -11.44 -1.30
C TRP A 142 -8.18 -11.84 -2.04
N MET A 143 -8.12 -12.91 -2.82
CA MET A 143 -9.29 -13.43 -3.53
C MET A 143 -10.36 -13.91 -2.55
N GLN A 144 -9.95 -14.59 -1.47
CA GLN A 144 -10.90 -15.06 -0.45
C GLN A 144 -11.48 -13.90 0.36
N LEU A 145 -10.68 -12.86 0.64
CA LEU A 145 -11.15 -11.65 1.31
C LEU A 145 -12.16 -10.89 0.44
N GLU A 146 -11.96 -10.82 -0.86
CA GLU A 146 -12.91 -10.20 -1.81
C GLU A 146 -14.24 -10.95 -1.84
N VAL A 147 -14.20 -12.30 -1.88
CA VAL A 147 -15.39 -13.14 -1.79
C VAL A 147 -16.11 -12.96 -0.45
N LEU A 148 -15.36 -12.90 0.66
CA LEU A 148 -15.91 -12.63 1.99
C LEU A 148 -16.61 -11.28 2.02
N PHE A 149 -15.94 -10.23 1.54
CA PHE A 149 -16.52 -8.89 1.49
C PHE A 149 -17.83 -8.87 0.69
N SER A 150 -17.85 -9.51 -0.48
CA SER A 150 -19.06 -9.60 -1.31
C SER A 150 -20.21 -10.30 -0.58
N LYS A 151 -19.95 -11.39 0.15
CA LYS A 151 -20.97 -12.10 0.93
C LYS A 151 -21.50 -11.26 2.09
N VAL A 152 -20.61 -10.60 2.85
CA VAL A 152 -21.01 -9.69 3.95
C VAL A 152 -21.85 -8.55 3.40
N TRP A 153 -21.47 -7.99 2.25
CA TRP A 153 -22.23 -6.95 1.58
C TRP A 153 -23.66 -7.39 1.21
N ASN A 154 -23.83 -8.65 0.87
CA ASN A 154 -25.14 -9.26 0.56
C ASN A 154 -25.93 -9.69 1.81
N GLY A 155 -25.36 -9.50 3.02
CA GLY A 155 -26.04 -9.72 4.29
C GLY A 155 -25.71 -11.03 4.99
N ASP A 156 -24.68 -11.76 4.54
CA ASP A 156 -24.22 -12.96 5.22
C ASP A 156 -23.53 -12.61 6.55
N ASP A 157 -23.51 -13.55 7.50
CA ASP A 157 -22.92 -13.33 8.82
C ASP A 157 -21.40 -13.19 8.77
N VAL A 158 -20.90 -12.01 9.11
CA VAL A 158 -19.47 -11.66 9.07
C VAL A 158 -18.64 -12.54 10.02
N THR A 159 -19.16 -12.89 11.20
CA THR A 159 -18.43 -13.67 12.19
C THR A 159 -18.11 -15.07 11.66
N THR A 160 -19.10 -15.73 11.09
CA THR A 160 -18.96 -17.05 10.48
C THR A 160 -17.97 -17.02 9.31
N LEU A 161 -18.07 -16.00 8.44
CA LEU A 161 -17.21 -15.87 7.27
C LEU A 161 -15.76 -15.60 7.63
N VAL A 162 -15.49 -14.76 8.64
CA VAL A 162 -14.13 -14.48 9.13
C VAL A 162 -13.53 -15.74 9.75
N GLN A 163 -14.29 -16.50 10.55
CA GLN A 163 -13.80 -17.77 11.10
C GLN A 163 -13.46 -18.78 9.99
N GLN A 164 -14.28 -18.92 8.97
CA GLN A 164 -14.01 -19.78 7.82
C GLN A 164 -12.75 -19.36 7.05
N LEU A 165 -12.53 -18.04 6.90
CA LEU A 165 -11.33 -17.52 6.27
C LEU A 165 -10.09 -17.87 7.10
N ASP A 166 -10.13 -17.64 8.41
CA ASP A 166 -9.04 -17.94 9.33
C ASP A 166 -8.68 -19.43 9.29
N GLU A 167 -9.66 -20.32 9.42
CA GLU A 167 -9.47 -21.77 9.32
C GLU A 167 -8.85 -22.20 7.98
N THR A 168 -9.30 -21.57 6.88
CA THR A 168 -8.78 -21.86 5.55
C THR A 168 -7.31 -21.45 5.42
N ILE A 169 -6.97 -20.26 5.86
CA ILE A 169 -5.59 -19.75 5.82
C ILE A 169 -4.69 -20.57 6.76
N ALA A 170 -5.13 -20.85 7.98
CA ALA A 170 -4.39 -21.67 8.95
C ALA A 170 -4.13 -23.08 8.39
N GLY A 171 -5.10 -23.68 7.72
CA GLY A 171 -4.95 -24.98 7.05
C GLY A 171 -3.93 -24.96 5.91
N GLN A 172 -3.86 -23.87 5.15
CA GLN A 172 -2.88 -23.70 4.08
C GLN A 172 -1.45 -23.53 4.64
N VAL A 173 -1.28 -22.74 5.69
CA VAL A 173 0.02 -22.52 6.33
C VAL A 173 0.50 -23.77 7.07
N GLY A 174 -0.37 -24.45 7.82
CA GLY A 174 -0.02 -25.67 8.57
C GLY A 174 0.20 -26.92 7.71
N GLY A 175 -0.25 -26.92 6.46
CA GLY A 175 -0.05 -28.02 5.51
C GLY A 175 1.37 -28.12 4.92
N THR A 176 2.20 -27.11 5.10
CA THR A 176 3.56 -26.99 4.54
C THR A 176 4.65 -27.55 5.48
N GLU A 177 4.31 -27.93 6.71
CA GLU A 177 5.25 -28.52 7.71
C GLU A 177 5.34 -30.04 7.66
N LYS A 178 5.17 -30.68 6.49
CA LYS A 178 5.37 -32.15 6.34
C LYS A 178 6.45 -32.47 5.35
#